data_9eee3e4c90873d3537761453477c23b8
#
_entry.id   9eee3e4c90873d3537761453477c23b8
#
_cell.length_a   1.000
_cell.length_b   1.000
_cell.length_c   1.000
_cell.angle_alpha   90.00
_cell.angle_beta   90.00
_cell.angle_gamma   90.00
#
_symmetry.space_group_name_H-M   'P 1'
#
loop_
_entity.id
_entity.type
_entity.pdbx_description
1 polymer ?
#
loop_
_entity_poly.entity_id
_entity_poly.type
_entity_poly.pdbx_seq_one_letter_code
_entity_poly.pdbx_strand_id
1 'polypeptide(L)'
;LDVLLAKEHSAVDWSVRPLPLDWLNYAALDVELLIELRNIIAQLLLAAKKLPWAEAEFAAILAAPPNPPRVDPWRRTSGMHKIRKRNQLAVIRSLWNVRNQIAESLDVSPGKLLNDSAIVELAMNPPTNKREFDKVLRPIGLRARWKENLDIWLAAIASAAALPESDHPEMRAAGDSMPPTKIWKERFPEKYAPFTHARSAVELRATELNIPVENLISPDVIRKLVWKASTDVTKDALELGARPWQVAEIADLVSAALLESEPLALPEAPEAAAEPE
;
A
#
# COMPACT_ATOMS: atom_id res chain seq x y z
N LEU A 1 -21.03 13.07 -17.47
CA LEU A 1 -22.21 12.32 -17.96
C LEU A 1 -23.51 12.75 -17.31
N ASP A 2 -23.45 13.43 -16.19
CA ASP A 2 -24.62 13.85 -15.41
C ASP A 2 -25.64 12.71 -15.13
N VAL A 3 -25.11 11.52 -14.84
CA VAL A 3 -25.87 10.31 -14.53
C VAL A 3 -25.63 9.93 -13.08
N LEU A 4 -26.73 9.75 -12.33
CA LEU A 4 -26.69 9.24 -10.97
C LEU A 4 -26.76 7.71 -10.97
N LEU A 5 -25.69 7.04 -10.56
CA LEU A 5 -25.67 5.59 -10.41
C LEU A 5 -26.12 5.19 -9.00
N ALA A 6 -27.01 4.21 -8.91
CA ALA A 6 -27.42 3.61 -7.64
C ALA A 6 -26.25 2.83 -7.02
N LYS A 7 -26.05 2.96 -5.69
CA LYS A 7 -24.98 2.27 -4.93
C LYS A 7 -25.56 1.25 -3.93
N GLU A 8 -26.58 0.52 -4.32
CA GLU A 8 -27.40 -0.27 -3.39
C GLU A 8 -26.74 -1.61 -3.00
N HIS A 9 -25.97 -2.23 -3.91
CA HIS A 9 -25.49 -3.61 -3.75
C HIS A 9 -23.96 -3.75 -3.64
N SER A 10 -23.22 -2.67 -3.40
CA SER A 10 -21.74 -2.69 -3.33
C SER A 10 -21.17 -3.53 -2.18
N ALA A 11 -21.92 -3.72 -1.09
CA ALA A 11 -21.48 -4.42 0.13
C ALA A 11 -22.17 -5.78 0.38
N VAL A 12 -22.93 -6.29 -0.58
CA VAL A 12 -23.62 -7.59 -0.46
C VAL A 12 -22.67 -8.77 -0.70
N ASP A 13 -23.07 -9.97 -0.30
CA ASP A 13 -22.28 -11.18 -0.50
C ASP A 13 -22.44 -11.73 -1.93
N TRP A 14 -21.61 -11.27 -2.85
CA TRP A 14 -21.60 -11.68 -4.26
C TRP A 14 -21.25 -13.17 -4.49
N SER A 15 -20.95 -13.96 -3.46
CA SER A 15 -20.71 -15.40 -3.57
C SER A 15 -22.00 -16.23 -3.63
N VAL A 16 -23.14 -15.62 -3.36
CA VAL A 16 -24.46 -16.30 -3.41
C VAL A 16 -24.78 -16.76 -4.84
N ARG A 17 -25.40 -17.94 -4.96
CA ARG A 17 -25.89 -18.50 -6.24
C ARG A 17 -27.29 -19.08 -6.10
N PRO A 18 -28.22 -18.81 -7.06
CA PRO A 18 -28.07 -17.86 -8.17
C PRO A 18 -28.03 -16.42 -7.67
N LEU A 19 -27.43 -15.50 -8.46
CA LEU A 19 -27.46 -14.06 -8.13
C LEU A 19 -28.89 -13.52 -8.33
N PRO A 20 -29.40 -12.67 -7.43
CA PRO A 20 -30.66 -11.94 -7.61
C PRO A 20 -30.63 -11.04 -8.85
N LEU A 21 -31.77 -10.84 -9.48
CA LEU A 21 -31.86 -10.05 -10.73
C LEU A 21 -31.48 -8.59 -10.53
N ASP A 22 -31.84 -8.00 -9.40
CA ASP A 22 -31.46 -6.63 -9.03
C ASP A 22 -29.93 -6.45 -8.89
N TRP A 23 -29.21 -7.47 -8.40
CA TRP A 23 -27.75 -7.45 -8.35
C TRP A 23 -27.13 -7.55 -9.76
N LEU A 24 -27.72 -8.37 -10.64
CA LEU A 24 -27.29 -8.46 -12.04
C LEU A 24 -27.51 -7.11 -12.76
N ASN A 25 -28.64 -6.46 -12.55
CA ASN A 25 -28.92 -5.13 -13.07
C ASN A 25 -27.93 -4.10 -12.54
N TYR A 26 -27.62 -4.12 -11.24
CA TYR A 26 -26.59 -3.26 -10.65
C TYR A 26 -25.21 -3.46 -11.30
N ALA A 27 -24.80 -4.72 -11.46
CA ALA A 27 -23.53 -5.04 -12.12
C ALA A 27 -23.47 -4.60 -13.59
N ALA A 28 -24.61 -4.67 -14.31
CA ALA A 28 -24.72 -4.18 -15.68
C ALA A 28 -24.56 -2.66 -15.75
N LEU A 29 -25.22 -1.92 -14.84
CA LEU A 29 -25.12 -0.46 -14.75
C LEU A 29 -23.68 0.02 -14.46
N ASP A 30 -22.92 -0.73 -13.66
CA ASP A 30 -21.52 -0.39 -13.35
C ASP A 30 -20.61 -0.34 -14.59
N VAL A 31 -20.98 -1.02 -15.67
CA VAL A 31 -20.17 -1.11 -16.89
C VAL A 31 -20.81 -0.43 -18.12
N GLU A 32 -22.11 -0.16 -18.10
CA GLU A 32 -22.87 0.34 -19.24
C GLU A 32 -22.31 1.66 -19.78
N LEU A 33 -21.89 2.55 -18.91
CA LEU A 33 -21.43 3.90 -19.26
C LEU A 33 -19.91 4.01 -19.48
N LEU A 34 -19.15 2.94 -19.28
CA LEU A 34 -17.68 3.00 -19.28
C LEU A 34 -17.12 3.40 -20.67
N ILE A 35 -17.74 2.98 -21.76
CA ILE A 35 -17.29 3.32 -23.11
C ILE A 35 -17.49 4.81 -23.38
N GLU A 36 -18.67 5.34 -23.04
CA GLU A 36 -18.96 6.75 -23.19
C GLU A 36 -18.05 7.61 -22.31
N LEU A 37 -17.89 7.25 -21.04
CA LEU A 37 -16.97 7.91 -20.11
C LEU A 37 -15.54 7.93 -20.64
N ARG A 38 -15.04 6.79 -21.13
CA ARG A 38 -13.72 6.67 -21.75
C ARG A 38 -13.58 7.64 -22.93
N ASN A 39 -14.57 7.73 -23.80
CA ASN A 39 -14.52 8.60 -24.97
C ASN A 39 -14.49 10.09 -24.58
N ILE A 40 -15.29 10.49 -23.60
CA ILE A 40 -15.30 11.88 -23.08
C ILE A 40 -13.95 12.20 -22.44
N ILE A 41 -13.42 11.33 -21.58
CA ILE A 41 -12.10 11.54 -20.96
C ILE A 41 -11.00 11.63 -22.03
N ALA A 42 -11.03 10.79 -23.07
CA ALA A 42 -10.05 10.85 -24.16
C ALA A 42 -10.08 12.20 -24.88
N GLN A 43 -11.27 12.75 -25.15
CA GLN A 43 -11.42 14.09 -25.76
C GLN A 43 -10.88 15.20 -24.83
N LEU A 44 -11.15 15.13 -23.53
CA LEU A 44 -10.63 16.10 -22.57
C LEU A 44 -9.08 16.05 -22.51
N LEU A 45 -8.51 14.85 -22.49
CA LEU A 45 -7.06 14.65 -22.50
C LEU A 45 -6.43 15.13 -23.81
N LEU A 46 -7.09 14.92 -24.94
CA LEU A 46 -6.64 15.41 -26.26
C LEU A 46 -6.63 16.94 -26.27
N ALA A 47 -7.71 17.57 -25.85
CA ALA A 47 -7.81 19.02 -25.75
C ALA A 47 -6.72 19.61 -24.83
N ALA A 48 -6.41 18.94 -23.73
CA ALA A 48 -5.35 19.30 -22.79
C ALA A 48 -3.93 18.92 -23.28
N LYS A 49 -3.76 18.30 -24.44
CA LYS A 49 -2.50 17.76 -24.99
C LYS A 49 -1.83 16.72 -24.08
N LYS A 50 -2.60 15.99 -23.27
CA LYS A 50 -2.13 14.99 -22.30
C LYS A 50 -2.45 13.55 -22.71
N LEU A 51 -3.21 13.34 -23.78
CA LEU A 51 -3.59 12.00 -24.22
C LEU A 51 -2.38 11.07 -24.45
N PRO A 52 -1.26 11.49 -25.09
CA PRO A 52 -0.11 10.62 -25.26
C PRO A 52 0.52 10.15 -23.93
N TRP A 53 0.49 10.98 -22.89
CA TRP A 53 0.97 10.60 -21.56
C TRP A 53 0.07 9.53 -20.93
N ALA A 54 -1.26 9.72 -20.99
CA ALA A 54 -2.20 8.73 -20.50
C ALA A 54 -2.08 7.39 -21.24
N GLU A 55 -1.93 7.42 -22.56
CA GLU A 55 -1.73 6.21 -23.38
C GLU A 55 -0.41 5.49 -23.02
N ALA A 56 0.67 6.26 -22.77
CA ALA A 56 1.94 5.68 -22.32
C ALA A 56 1.81 5.01 -20.94
N GLU A 57 1.06 5.60 -20.00
CA GLU A 57 0.76 4.98 -18.70
C GLU A 57 -0.06 3.70 -18.86
N PHE A 58 -1.12 3.71 -19.66
CA PHE A 58 -1.95 2.54 -19.89
C PHE A 58 -1.16 1.40 -20.57
N ALA A 59 -0.33 1.73 -21.56
CA ALA A 59 0.54 0.75 -22.22
C ALA A 59 1.54 0.15 -21.24
N ALA A 60 2.13 0.95 -20.36
CA ALA A 60 3.07 0.48 -19.36
C ALA A 60 2.40 -0.41 -18.29
N ILE A 61 1.19 -0.06 -17.85
CA ILE A 61 0.41 -0.89 -16.92
C ILE A 61 0.07 -2.24 -17.57
N LEU A 62 -0.35 -2.22 -18.84
CA LEU A 62 -0.70 -3.43 -19.58
C LEU A 62 0.51 -4.35 -19.81
N ALA A 63 1.69 -3.77 -20.07
CA ALA A 63 2.92 -4.51 -20.28
C ALA A 63 3.62 -4.95 -18.98
N ALA A 64 3.20 -4.40 -17.83
CA ALA A 64 3.83 -4.72 -16.55
C ALA A 64 3.65 -6.20 -16.19
N PRO A 65 4.72 -6.90 -15.79
CA PRO A 65 4.59 -8.25 -15.28
C PRO A 65 3.75 -8.26 -13.98
N PRO A 66 3.13 -9.40 -13.64
CA PRO A 66 2.48 -9.54 -12.34
C PRO A 66 3.45 -9.18 -11.20
N ASN A 67 2.93 -8.48 -10.21
CA ASN A 67 3.75 -8.17 -9.04
C ASN A 67 4.28 -9.46 -8.40
N PRO A 68 5.57 -9.54 -8.06
CA PRO A 68 6.11 -10.71 -7.39
C PRO A 68 5.38 -10.93 -6.05
N PRO A 69 5.25 -12.17 -5.60
CA PRO A 69 4.72 -12.46 -4.27
C PRO A 69 5.48 -11.65 -3.21
N ARG A 70 4.73 -11.05 -2.31
CA ARG A 70 5.35 -10.24 -1.25
C ARG A 70 6.13 -11.10 -0.28
N VAL A 71 7.31 -10.65 0.09
CA VAL A 71 8.05 -11.22 1.20
C VAL A 71 7.33 -10.83 2.50
N ASP A 72 7.15 -11.80 3.39
CA ASP A 72 6.50 -11.61 4.70
C ASP A 72 5.14 -10.87 4.64
N PRO A 73 4.14 -11.34 3.85
CA PRO A 73 2.86 -10.65 3.70
C PRO A 73 2.11 -10.50 5.02
N TRP A 74 2.35 -11.38 6.01
CA TRP A 74 1.81 -11.32 7.36
C TRP A 74 2.19 -10.05 8.13
N ARG A 75 3.27 -9.37 7.75
CA ARG A 75 3.69 -8.08 8.35
C ARG A 75 2.72 -6.93 8.06
N ARG A 76 1.77 -7.13 7.14
CA ARG A 76 0.71 -6.16 6.83
C ARG A 76 -0.60 -6.40 7.58
N THR A 77 -0.64 -7.35 8.52
CA THR A 77 -1.77 -7.56 9.42
C THR A 77 -2.14 -6.24 10.09
N SER A 78 -3.40 -5.84 9.99
CA SER A 78 -3.88 -4.60 10.60
C SER A 78 -3.70 -4.65 12.12
N GLY A 79 -3.19 -3.57 12.71
CA GLY A 79 -2.90 -3.50 14.14
C GLY A 79 -1.48 -3.88 14.55
N MET A 80 -0.57 -4.14 13.59
CA MET A 80 0.85 -4.45 13.87
C MET A 80 1.56 -3.41 14.72
N HIS A 81 1.10 -2.15 14.71
CA HIS A 81 1.65 -1.09 15.55
C HIS A 81 1.54 -1.35 17.05
N LYS A 82 0.66 -2.27 17.50
CA LYS A 82 0.52 -2.71 18.90
C LYS A 82 1.61 -3.69 19.33
N ILE A 83 2.27 -4.36 18.38
CA ILE A 83 3.25 -5.42 18.62
C ILE A 83 4.59 -4.81 19.02
N ARG A 84 5.20 -5.35 20.09
CA ARG A 84 6.43 -4.84 20.69
C ARG A 84 7.54 -5.88 20.84
N LYS A 85 7.22 -7.16 20.69
CA LYS A 85 8.15 -8.27 20.97
C LYS A 85 8.26 -9.22 19.77
N ARG A 86 9.44 -9.77 19.54
CA ARG A 86 9.72 -10.72 18.44
C ARG A 86 8.90 -12.00 18.53
N ASN A 87 8.68 -12.53 19.74
CA ASN A 87 7.84 -13.70 19.95
C ASN A 87 6.36 -13.45 19.55
N GLN A 88 5.83 -12.23 19.75
CA GLN A 88 4.51 -11.87 19.25
C GLN A 88 4.45 -11.89 17.72
N LEU A 89 5.52 -11.45 17.05
CA LEU A 89 5.63 -11.56 15.59
C LEU A 89 5.63 -13.02 15.11
N ALA A 90 6.27 -13.92 15.87
CA ALA A 90 6.26 -15.34 15.55
C ALA A 90 4.83 -15.91 15.61
N VAL A 91 4.05 -15.53 16.62
CA VAL A 91 2.63 -15.93 16.74
C VAL A 91 1.80 -15.38 15.58
N ILE A 92 1.97 -14.09 15.22
CA ILE A 92 1.27 -13.50 14.06
C ILE A 92 1.60 -14.26 12.79
N ARG A 93 2.88 -14.50 12.50
CA ARG A 93 3.34 -15.24 11.32
C ARG A 93 2.68 -16.61 11.25
N SER A 94 2.69 -17.36 12.37
CA SER A 94 2.12 -18.70 12.44
C SER A 94 0.60 -18.68 12.20
N LEU A 95 -0.14 -17.85 12.92
CA LEU A 95 -1.61 -17.74 12.77
C LEU A 95 -1.98 -17.25 11.35
N TRP A 96 -1.27 -16.28 10.79
CA TRP A 96 -1.53 -15.76 9.45
C TRP A 96 -1.33 -16.85 8.39
N ASN A 97 -0.25 -17.61 8.46
CA ASN A 97 0.04 -18.69 7.51
C ASN A 97 -1.04 -19.77 7.56
N VAL A 98 -1.35 -20.27 8.76
CA VAL A 98 -2.37 -21.31 8.96
C VAL A 98 -3.74 -20.82 8.51
N ARG A 99 -4.12 -19.59 8.86
CA ARG A 99 -5.37 -18.98 8.41
C ARG A 99 -5.49 -18.96 6.89
N ASN A 100 -4.43 -18.53 6.21
CA ASN A 100 -4.47 -18.42 4.76
C ASN A 100 -4.52 -19.78 4.08
N GLN A 101 -3.81 -20.80 4.61
CA GLN A 101 -3.92 -22.17 4.11
C GLN A 101 -5.34 -22.75 4.23
N ILE A 102 -5.99 -22.54 5.37
CA ILE A 102 -7.40 -22.98 5.56
C ILE A 102 -8.33 -22.19 4.63
N ALA A 103 -8.12 -20.86 4.50
CA ALA A 103 -8.94 -20.02 3.66
C ALA A 103 -8.85 -20.43 2.17
N GLU A 104 -7.65 -20.76 1.71
CA GLU A 104 -7.41 -21.25 0.36
C GLU A 104 -8.10 -22.61 0.13
N SER A 105 -7.95 -23.55 1.08
CA SER A 105 -8.58 -24.88 0.96
C SER A 105 -10.12 -24.85 0.97
N LEU A 106 -10.70 -23.83 1.61
CA LEU A 106 -12.17 -23.66 1.71
C LEU A 106 -12.73 -22.66 0.68
N ASP A 107 -11.87 -22.05 -0.14
CA ASP A 107 -12.22 -20.97 -1.07
C ASP A 107 -13.00 -19.83 -0.39
N VAL A 108 -12.51 -19.37 0.77
CA VAL A 108 -13.12 -18.28 1.53
C VAL A 108 -12.12 -17.17 1.85
N SER A 109 -12.61 -15.96 2.02
CA SER A 109 -11.77 -14.84 2.47
C SER A 109 -11.16 -15.13 3.85
N PRO A 110 -9.83 -14.97 4.04
CA PRO A 110 -9.16 -15.25 5.31
C PRO A 110 -9.77 -14.54 6.53
N GLY A 111 -10.23 -13.29 6.34
CA GLY A 111 -10.89 -12.52 7.40
C GLY A 111 -12.23 -13.12 7.89
N LYS A 112 -12.89 -13.95 7.08
CA LYS A 112 -14.09 -14.68 7.50
C LYS A 112 -13.79 -15.81 8.49
N LEU A 113 -12.56 -16.33 8.51
CA LEU A 113 -12.10 -17.37 9.44
C LEU A 113 -11.58 -16.75 10.73
N LEU A 114 -10.62 -15.85 10.63
CA LEU A 114 -10.00 -15.16 11.75
C LEU A 114 -9.53 -13.79 11.27
N ASN A 115 -10.14 -12.70 11.73
CA ASN A 115 -9.78 -11.37 11.29
C ASN A 115 -8.42 -10.90 11.87
N ASP A 116 -7.85 -9.86 11.30
CA ASP A 116 -6.53 -9.34 11.69
C ASP A 116 -6.49 -8.89 13.17
N SER A 117 -7.56 -8.25 13.65
CA SER A 117 -7.63 -7.83 15.06
C SER A 117 -7.56 -9.03 16.01
N ALA A 118 -8.20 -10.15 15.66
CA ALA A 118 -8.11 -11.38 16.45
C ALA A 118 -6.69 -11.96 16.46
N ILE A 119 -6.01 -11.98 15.32
CA ILE A 119 -4.60 -12.43 15.23
C ILE A 119 -3.72 -11.60 16.17
N VAL A 120 -3.88 -10.27 16.13
CA VAL A 120 -3.09 -9.35 16.95
C VAL A 120 -3.36 -9.54 18.45
N GLU A 121 -4.63 -9.67 18.85
CA GLU A 121 -4.97 -9.89 20.27
C GLU A 121 -4.49 -11.26 20.78
N LEU A 122 -4.59 -12.31 19.96
CA LEU A 122 -4.03 -13.63 20.27
C LEU A 122 -2.50 -13.61 20.39
N ALA A 123 -1.83 -12.80 19.59
CA ALA A 123 -0.37 -12.63 19.67
C ALA A 123 0.07 -11.82 20.89
N MET A 124 -0.74 -10.85 21.34
CA MET A 124 -0.47 -10.08 22.56
C MET A 124 -0.76 -10.91 23.82
N ASN A 125 -1.76 -11.77 23.79
CA ASN A 125 -2.23 -12.59 24.90
C ASN A 125 -2.36 -14.05 24.44
N PRO A 126 -1.25 -14.79 24.22
CA PRO A 126 -1.29 -16.13 23.66
C PRO A 126 -2.04 -17.11 24.57
N PRO A 127 -3.20 -17.64 24.15
CA PRO A 127 -3.94 -18.63 24.92
C PRO A 127 -3.32 -20.03 24.79
N THR A 128 -3.42 -20.82 25.86
CA THR A 128 -2.97 -22.22 25.91
C THR A 128 -4.11 -23.21 25.82
N ASN A 129 -5.36 -22.74 25.98
CA ASN A 129 -6.56 -23.57 26.00
C ASN A 129 -7.78 -22.79 25.49
N LYS A 130 -8.88 -23.52 25.25
CA LYS A 130 -10.14 -22.97 24.74
C LYS A 130 -10.71 -21.84 25.60
N ARG A 131 -10.65 -21.98 26.92
CA ARG A 131 -11.21 -20.96 27.82
C ARG A 131 -10.46 -19.62 27.70
N GLU A 132 -9.16 -19.67 27.62
CA GLU A 132 -8.33 -18.49 27.41
C GLU A 132 -8.54 -17.90 26.02
N PHE A 133 -8.64 -18.73 24.99
CA PHE A 133 -8.92 -18.32 23.62
C PHE A 133 -10.26 -17.55 23.54
N ASP A 134 -11.32 -18.11 24.10
CA ASP A 134 -12.63 -17.46 24.18
C ASP A 134 -12.56 -16.12 24.96
N LYS A 135 -11.77 -16.08 26.05
CA LYS A 135 -11.59 -14.86 26.86
C LYS A 135 -10.93 -13.73 26.04
N VAL A 136 -9.88 -14.05 25.28
CA VAL A 136 -9.16 -13.08 24.46
C VAL A 136 -10.03 -12.53 23.32
N LEU A 137 -10.84 -13.39 22.68
CA LEU A 137 -11.65 -12.98 21.53
C LEU A 137 -13.05 -12.45 21.86
N ARG A 138 -13.52 -12.60 23.09
CA ARG A 138 -14.84 -12.11 23.52
C ARG A 138 -15.07 -10.63 23.24
N PRO A 139 -14.11 -9.71 23.50
CA PRO A 139 -14.30 -8.29 23.24
C PRO A 139 -14.41 -7.95 21.75
N ILE A 140 -13.90 -8.80 20.87
CA ILE A 140 -13.86 -8.55 19.41
C ILE A 140 -15.20 -8.93 18.74
N GLY A 141 -16.07 -9.66 19.43
CA GLY A 141 -17.41 -9.99 18.90
C GLY A 141 -17.42 -10.91 17.69
N LEU A 142 -16.38 -11.73 17.51
CA LEU A 142 -16.26 -12.61 16.34
C LEU A 142 -17.40 -13.62 16.23
N ARG A 143 -18.01 -13.65 15.05
CA ARG A 143 -18.96 -14.71 14.67
C ARG A 143 -18.23 -16.06 14.51
N ALA A 144 -18.92 -17.14 14.85
CA ALA A 144 -18.47 -18.44 15.29
C ALA A 144 -17.55 -19.31 14.39
N ARG A 145 -17.14 -18.89 13.18
CA ARG A 145 -16.34 -19.75 12.27
C ARG A 145 -14.95 -20.12 12.77
N TRP A 146 -14.34 -19.29 13.63
CA TRP A 146 -13.06 -19.63 14.24
C TRP A 146 -13.11 -20.88 15.13
N LYS A 147 -14.30 -21.24 15.68
CA LYS A 147 -14.50 -22.39 16.56
C LYS A 147 -14.24 -23.74 15.87
N GLU A 148 -14.51 -23.81 14.58
CA GLU A 148 -14.34 -25.04 13.78
C GLU A 148 -12.86 -25.44 13.67
N ASN A 149 -11.94 -24.48 13.80
CA ASN A 149 -10.51 -24.68 13.67
C ASN A 149 -9.75 -24.36 14.97
N LEU A 150 -10.40 -24.42 16.13
CA LEU A 150 -9.82 -24.01 17.41
C LEU A 150 -8.52 -24.73 17.74
N ASP A 151 -8.49 -26.05 17.56
CA ASP A 151 -7.30 -26.85 17.87
C ASP A 151 -6.12 -26.50 16.95
N ILE A 152 -6.42 -26.13 15.71
CA ILE A 152 -5.41 -25.68 14.74
C ILE A 152 -4.84 -24.32 15.15
N TRP A 153 -5.69 -23.38 15.60
CA TRP A 153 -5.23 -22.08 16.11
C TRP A 153 -4.36 -22.23 17.36
N LEU A 154 -4.76 -23.06 18.31
CA LEU A 154 -3.99 -23.34 19.52
C LEU A 154 -2.65 -24.01 19.19
N ALA A 155 -2.63 -24.98 18.27
CA ALA A 155 -1.40 -25.62 17.81
C ALA A 155 -0.46 -24.62 17.12
N ALA A 156 -1.00 -23.69 16.30
CA ALA A 156 -0.20 -22.65 15.66
C ALA A 156 0.45 -21.70 16.67
N ILE A 157 -0.29 -21.32 17.73
CA ILE A 157 0.23 -20.49 18.81
C ILE A 157 1.31 -21.23 19.60
N ALA A 158 1.04 -22.49 19.98
CA ALA A 158 2.00 -23.32 20.72
C ALA A 158 3.30 -23.54 19.92
N SER A 159 3.20 -23.83 18.61
CA SER A 159 4.36 -23.98 17.73
C SER A 159 5.19 -22.70 17.66
N ALA A 160 4.56 -21.54 17.59
CA ALA A 160 5.24 -20.26 17.59
C ALA A 160 5.92 -19.96 18.94
N ALA A 161 5.28 -20.32 20.05
CA ALA A 161 5.83 -20.14 21.41
C ALA A 161 7.01 -21.07 21.69
N ALA A 162 7.09 -22.23 21.02
CA ALA A 162 8.18 -23.20 21.16
C ALA A 162 9.42 -22.86 20.32
N LEU A 163 9.34 -21.85 19.44
CA LEU A 163 10.48 -21.44 18.63
C LEU A 163 11.61 -20.86 19.49
N PRO A 164 12.88 -21.21 19.21
CA PRO A 164 14.02 -20.55 19.83
C PRO A 164 14.04 -19.07 19.46
N GLU A 165 14.63 -18.23 20.30
CA GLU A 165 14.65 -16.78 20.09
C GLU A 165 15.36 -16.38 18.78
N SER A 166 16.34 -17.16 18.33
CA SER A 166 17.02 -16.98 17.04
C SER A 166 16.07 -17.00 15.84
N ASP A 167 14.97 -17.78 15.92
CA ASP A 167 14.03 -18.01 14.83
C ASP A 167 12.83 -17.06 14.86
N HIS A 168 12.77 -16.21 15.88
CA HIS A 168 11.78 -15.16 15.95
C HIS A 168 12.03 -14.11 14.86
N PRO A 169 10.98 -13.65 14.14
CA PRO A 169 11.12 -12.61 13.13
C PRO A 169 11.70 -11.33 13.72
N GLU A 170 12.58 -10.67 12.97
CA GLU A 170 13.05 -9.34 13.36
C GLU A 170 11.91 -8.32 13.41
N MET A 171 11.98 -7.34 14.33
CA MET A 171 10.95 -6.30 14.48
C MET A 171 10.79 -5.48 13.20
N ARG A 172 11.89 -5.23 12.49
CA ARG A 172 11.87 -4.60 11.17
C ARG A 172 12.11 -5.65 10.11
N ALA A 173 11.32 -5.63 9.03
CA ALA A 173 11.65 -6.41 7.85
C ALA A 173 13.04 -5.98 7.34
N ALA A 174 13.80 -6.94 6.83
CA ALA A 174 14.96 -6.62 6.01
C ALA A 174 14.41 -5.85 4.79
N GLY A 175 14.64 -4.59 4.73
CA GLY A 175 14.12 -3.70 3.72
C GLY A 175 15.15 -2.68 3.29
N ASP A 176 14.83 -1.93 2.29
CA ASP A 176 15.62 -0.85 1.74
C ASP A 176 16.20 0.00 2.88
N SER A 177 17.50 0.09 2.93
CA SER A 177 18.25 0.75 4.01
C SER A 177 18.07 2.27 4.03
N MET A 178 17.26 2.83 3.11
CA MET A 178 17.03 4.27 2.99
C MET A 178 16.19 4.79 4.17
N PRO A 179 16.76 5.69 4.99
CA PRO A 179 16.04 6.27 6.13
C PRO A 179 14.84 7.13 5.68
N PRO A 180 13.83 7.32 6.55
CA PRO A 180 12.75 8.27 6.28
C PRO A 180 13.28 9.70 6.07
N THR A 181 12.75 10.42 5.08
CA THR A 181 13.20 11.78 4.72
C THR A 181 13.12 12.79 5.87
N LYS A 182 12.22 12.57 6.83
CA LYS A 182 12.08 13.44 8.01
C LYS A 182 13.36 13.57 8.87
N ILE A 183 14.25 12.55 8.81
CA ILE A 183 15.51 12.61 9.55
C ILE A 183 16.69 13.04 8.68
N TRP A 184 16.48 13.30 7.37
CA TRP A 184 17.56 13.67 6.48
C TRP A 184 18.15 15.03 6.81
N LYS A 185 17.32 16.00 7.23
CA LYS A 185 17.77 17.34 7.63
C LYS A 185 18.86 17.27 8.69
N GLU A 186 18.70 16.38 9.68
CA GLU A 186 19.61 16.29 10.83
C GLU A 186 20.76 15.30 10.61
N ARG A 187 20.47 14.16 9.95
CA ARG A 187 21.42 13.04 9.88
C ARG A 187 22.13 12.89 8.54
N PHE A 188 21.57 13.45 7.48
CA PHE A 188 22.06 13.31 6.11
C PHE A 188 21.89 14.64 5.36
N PRO A 189 22.48 15.75 5.86
CA PRO A 189 22.30 17.09 5.27
C PRO A 189 22.76 17.13 3.80
N GLU A 190 23.78 16.34 3.42
CA GLU A 190 24.27 16.19 2.05
C GLU A 190 23.26 15.54 1.09
N LYS A 191 22.24 14.84 1.63
CA LYS A 191 21.10 14.30 0.88
C LYS A 191 19.89 15.21 0.96
N TYR A 192 19.77 15.94 2.07
CA TYR A 192 18.61 16.80 2.30
C TYR A 192 18.58 18.00 1.37
N ALA A 193 19.71 18.64 1.14
CA ALA A 193 19.82 19.79 0.23
C ALA A 193 19.38 19.41 -1.21
N PRO A 194 19.99 18.45 -1.89
CA PRO A 194 19.54 18.00 -3.20
C PRO A 194 18.07 17.56 -3.23
N PHE A 195 17.59 16.92 -2.16
CA PHE A 195 16.21 16.48 -2.07
C PHE A 195 15.22 17.64 -2.07
N THR A 196 15.51 18.73 -1.32
CA THR A 196 14.63 19.90 -1.28
C THR A 196 14.55 20.59 -2.64
N HIS A 197 15.68 20.73 -3.33
CA HIS A 197 15.75 21.29 -4.68
C HIS A 197 15.02 20.42 -5.72
N ALA A 198 15.30 19.12 -5.75
CA ALA A 198 14.64 18.19 -6.67
C ALA A 198 13.13 18.18 -6.48
N ARG A 199 12.68 18.15 -5.24
CA ARG A 199 11.25 18.19 -4.91
C ARG A 199 10.61 19.49 -5.39
N SER A 200 11.20 20.65 -5.07
CA SER A 200 10.66 21.95 -5.45
C SER A 200 10.62 22.12 -6.98
N ALA A 201 11.68 21.72 -7.69
CA ALA A 201 11.73 21.79 -9.14
C ALA A 201 10.66 20.91 -9.81
N VAL A 202 10.45 19.70 -9.30
CA VAL A 202 9.41 18.78 -9.79
C VAL A 202 8.00 19.31 -9.47
N GLU A 203 7.77 19.88 -8.30
CA GLU A 203 6.49 20.51 -7.92
C GLU A 203 6.17 21.70 -8.84
N LEU A 204 7.16 22.54 -9.14
CA LEU A 204 7.00 23.64 -10.09
C LEU A 204 6.68 23.13 -11.50
N ARG A 205 7.43 22.11 -11.97
CA ARG A 205 7.17 21.53 -13.30
C ARG A 205 5.78 20.90 -13.41
N ALA A 206 5.33 20.19 -12.38
CA ALA A 206 3.98 19.64 -12.32
C ALA A 206 2.91 20.74 -12.42
N THR A 207 3.14 21.88 -11.76
CA THR A 207 2.26 23.06 -11.84
C THR A 207 2.21 23.64 -13.26
N GLU A 208 3.37 23.82 -13.92
CA GLU A 208 3.45 24.28 -15.30
C GLU A 208 2.70 23.36 -16.28
N LEU A 209 2.82 22.04 -16.06
CA LEU A 209 2.14 21.02 -16.85
C LEU A 209 0.66 20.86 -16.46
N ASN A 210 0.23 21.53 -15.39
CA ASN A 210 -1.11 21.39 -14.81
C ASN A 210 -1.51 19.92 -14.55
N ILE A 211 -0.63 19.18 -13.87
CA ILE A 211 -0.86 17.79 -13.41
C ILE A 211 -0.49 17.65 -11.94
N PRO A 212 -1.09 16.72 -11.18
CA PRO A 212 -0.61 16.37 -9.85
C PRO A 212 0.85 15.88 -9.87
N VAL A 213 1.62 16.24 -8.85
CA VAL A 213 3.06 15.88 -8.75
C VAL A 213 3.24 14.37 -8.80
N GLU A 214 2.39 13.63 -8.12
CA GLU A 214 2.40 12.15 -8.08
C GLU A 214 2.14 11.51 -9.45
N ASN A 215 1.47 12.21 -10.36
CA ASN A 215 1.28 11.76 -11.74
C ASN A 215 2.49 12.09 -12.61
N LEU A 216 3.21 13.21 -12.32
CA LEU A 216 4.45 13.53 -13.02
C LEU A 216 5.53 12.51 -12.67
N ILE A 217 5.75 12.24 -11.37
CA ILE A 217 6.71 11.23 -10.92
C ILE A 217 6.41 10.79 -9.49
N SER A 218 6.59 9.50 -9.21
CA SER A 218 6.47 8.99 -7.85
C SER A 218 7.50 9.65 -6.92
N PRO A 219 7.07 10.16 -5.75
CA PRO A 219 8.00 10.71 -4.75
C PRO A 219 9.10 9.74 -4.32
N ASP A 220 8.85 8.43 -4.41
CA ASP A 220 9.84 7.40 -4.08
C ASP A 220 10.98 7.35 -5.10
N VAL A 221 10.71 7.61 -6.39
CA VAL A 221 11.74 7.69 -7.43
C VAL A 221 12.69 8.85 -7.12
N ILE A 222 12.18 10.05 -6.82
CA ILE A 222 13.01 11.20 -6.45
C ILE A 222 13.87 10.90 -5.23
N ARG A 223 13.27 10.31 -4.18
CA ARG A 223 14.00 9.91 -2.97
C ARG A 223 15.16 8.96 -3.28
N LYS A 224 14.91 7.95 -4.12
CA LYS A 224 15.94 6.95 -4.49
C LYS A 224 17.06 7.55 -5.35
N LEU A 225 16.73 8.41 -6.31
CA LEU A 225 17.72 9.12 -7.14
C LEU A 225 18.64 9.97 -6.27
N VAL A 226 18.10 10.75 -5.36
CA VAL A 226 18.86 11.60 -4.44
C VAL A 226 19.66 10.75 -3.44
N TRP A 227 19.07 9.72 -2.87
CA TRP A 227 19.76 8.85 -1.90
C TRP A 227 20.98 8.16 -2.53
N LYS A 228 20.81 7.63 -3.74
CA LYS A 228 21.90 7.02 -4.53
C LYS A 228 22.95 8.04 -5.00
N ALA A 229 22.64 9.32 -4.99
CA ALA A 229 23.39 10.38 -5.68
C ALA A 229 23.62 9.99 -7.17
N SER A 230 22.51 9.82 -7.88
CA SER A 230 22.53 9.32 -9.26
C SER A 230 23.43 10.17 -10.16
N THR A 231 24.30 9.51 -10.90
CA THR A 231 25.17 10.15 -11.93
C THR A 231 24.55 10.10 -13.32
N ASP A 232 23.51 9.29 -13.51
CA ASP A 232 22.71 9.18 -14.73
C ASP A 232 21.23 9.10 -14.33
N VAL A 233 20.62 10.26 -14.13
CA VAL A 233 19.22 10.38 -13.69
C VAL A 233 18.27 9.75 -14.69
N THR A 234 18.56 9.88 -16.01
CA THR A 234 17.72 9.30 -17.07
C THR A 234 17.64 7.79 -16.94
N LYS A 235 18.77 7.13 -16.88
CA LYS A 235 18.87 5.68 -16.76
C LYS A 235 18.26 5.19 -15.44
N ASP A 236 18.70 5.78 -14.34
CA ASP A 236 18.26 5.34 -13.00
C ASP A 236 16.76 5.55 -12.78
N ALA A 237 16.17 6.64 -13.30
CA ALA A 237 14.74 6.87 -13.22
C ALA A 237 13.93 5.82 -14.02
N LEU A 238 14.39 5.46 -15.23
CA LEU A 238 13.77 4.38 -16.02
C LEU A 238 13.84 3.04 -15.30
N GLU A 239 15.00 2.69 -14.71
CA GLU A 239 15.17 1.47 -13.90
C GLU A 239 14.26 1.44 -12.66
N LEU A 240 13.95 2.61 -12.09
CA LEU A 240 13.01 2.76 -10.97
C LEU A 240 11.54 2.76 -11.41
N GLY A 241 11.27 2.59 -12.71
CA GLY A 241 9.93 2.45 -13.27
C GLY A 241 9.29 3.75 -13.75
N ALA A 242 10.04 4.86 -13.83
CA ALA A 242 9.55 6.07 -14.49
C ALA A 242 9.33 5.83 -15.98
N ARG A 243 8.36 6.53 -16.57
CA ARG A 243 8.09 6.45 -18.02
C ARG A 243 9.02 7.38 -18.80
N PRO A 244 9.30 7.07 -20.07
CA PRO A 244 10.14 7.95 -20.90
C PRO A 244 9.66 9.41 -20.94
N TRP A 245 8.34 9.63 -20.99
CA TRP A 245 7.77 10.98 -20.97
C TRP A 245 8.02 11.69 -19.63
N GLN A 246 7.92 10.98 -18.50
CA GLN A 246 8.21 11.51 -17.17
C GLN A 246 9.68 11.91 -17.06
N VAL A 247 10.56 11.02 -17.52
CA VAL A 247 12.02 11.27 -17.52
C VAL A 247 12.37 12.49 -18.36
N ALA A 248 11.75 12.66 -19.55
CA ALA A 248 11.95 13.84 -20.40
C ALA A 248 11.60 15.15 -19.69
N GLU A 249 10.63 15.13 -18.76
CA GLU A 249 10.18 16.31 -18.02
C GLU A 249 11.04 16.63 -16.78
N ILE A 250 11.70 15.61 -16.17
CA ILE A 250 12.31 15.77 -14.85
C ILE A 250 13.84 15.57 -14.84
N ALA A 251 14.43 14.88 -15.83
CA ALA A 251 15.82 14.43 -15.71
C ALA A 251 16.81 15.57 -15.51
N ASP A 252 16.72 16.64 -16.30
CA ASP A 252 17.60 17.81 -16.19
C ASP A 252 17.38 18.55 -14.87
N LEU A 253 16.12 18.66 -14.42
CA LEU A 253 15.76 19.33 -13.17
C LEU A 253 16.34 18.60 -11.97
N VAL A 254 16.22 17.27 -11.94
CA VAL A 254 16.78 16.45 -10.86
C VAL A 254 18.30 16.42 -10.94
N SER A 255 18.88 16.35 -12.12
CA SER A 255 20.35 16.39 -12.31
C SER A 255 20.95 17.70 -11.78
N ALA A 256 20.32 18.84 -12.07
CA ALA A 256 20.72 20.13 -11.53
C ALA A 256 20.60 20.17 -10.00
N ALA A 257 19.49 19.68 -9.48
CA ALA A 257 19.25 19.64 -8.04
C ALA A 257 20.25 18.77 -7.25
N LEU A 258 20.81 17.73 -7.89
CA LEU A 258 21.83 16.86 -7.25
C LEU A 258 23.17 17.58 -7.02
N LEU A 259 23.39 18.72 -7.63
CA LEU A 259 24.59 19.54 -7.46
C LEU A 259 24.47 20.56 -6.32
N GLU A 260 23.28 20.74 -5.77
CA GLU A 260 22.99 21.72 -4.73
C GLU A 260 23.46 21.24 -3.35
N SER A 261 24.11 22.13 -2.62
CA SER A 261 24.69 21.84 -1.29
C SER A 261 23.93 22.49 -0.12
N GLU A 262 23.17 23.56 -0.41
CA GLU A 262 22.36 24.25 0.60
C GLU A 262 20.88 23.96 0.42
N PRO A 263 20.14 23.58 1.50
CA PRO A 263 18.74 23.25 1.39
C PRO A 263 17.87 24.47 1.11
N LEU A 264 16.85 24.30 0.25
CA LEU A 264 15.79 25.31 0.12
C LEU A 264 14.96 25.37 1.42
N ALA A 265 14.58 26.59 1.79
CA ALA A 265 13.53 26.78 2.79
C ALA A 265 12.22 26.27 2.21
N LEU A 266 11.80 25.09 2.62
CA LEU A 266 10.47 24.58 2.27
C LEU A 266 9.43 25.42 3.04
N PRO A 267 8.31 25.83 2.40
CA PRO A 267 7.22 26.43 3.15
C PRO A 267 6.78 25.45 4.25
N GLU A 268 6.63 25.95 5.46
CA GLU A 268 6.06 25.15 6.55
C GLU A 268 4.69 24.62 6.10
N ALA A 269 4.48 23.33 6.29
CA ALA A 269 3.16 22.75 6.04
C ALA A 269 2.13 23.54 6.85
N PRO A 270 0.99 23.96 6.27
CA PRO A 270 -0.02 24.67 7.04
C PRO A 270 -0.36 23.81 8.27
N GLU A 271 -0.24 24.43 9.45
CA GLU A 271 -0.70 23.79 10.69
C GLU A 271 -2.11 23.27 10.46
N ALA A 272 -2.29 21.96 10.66
CA ALA A 272 -3.60 21.36 10.60
C ALA A 272 -4.53 22.20 11.48
N ALA A 273 -5.51 22.87 10.86
CA ALA A 273 -6.48 23.65 11.58
C ALA A 273 -7.06 22.76 12.69
N ALA A 274 -6.87 23.17 13.93
CA ALA A 274 -7.48 22.52 15.07
C ALA A 274 -8.99 22.48 14.81
N GLU A 275 -9.55 21.29 14.74
CA GLU A 275 -10.99 21.12 14.68
C GLU A 275 -11.57 21.81 15.94
N PRO A 276 -12.58 22.69 15.77
CA PRO A 276 -13.24 23.26 16.94
C PRO A 276 -14.01 22.16 17.69
N GLU A 277 -13.86 22.15 19.02
CA GLU A 277 -14.56 21.25 19.96
C GLU A 277 -16.09 21.25 19.82
#